data_212e17389f31e00e197c11f161e63ee3
#
_entry.id   212e17389f31e00e197c11f161e63ee3
#
_cell.length_a   1.000
_cell.length_b   1.000
_cell.length_c   1.000
_cell.angle_alpha   90.00
_cell.angle_beta   90.00
_cell.angle_gamma   90.00
#
_symmetry.space_group_name_H-M   'P 1'
#
loop_
_entity.id
_entity.type
_entity.pdbx_description
1 polymer ?
#
loop_
_entity_poly.entity_id
_entity_poly.type
_entity_poly.pdbx_seq_one_letter_code
_entity_poly.pdbx_strand_id
1 'polypeptide(L)'
;MNNLELEITSKAYNDMEIISEFIAKDNKSAASKMMRLFYKTFETFLKHPNIGTSRPDFTYMDVKFYVVKKNYLIVYRIIDNKKLRILRVLTTYQDVCSEL
;
A
#
# COMPACT_ATOMS: atom_id res chain seq x y z
N MET A 1 15.77 13.23 10.69
CA MET A 1 15.62 12.87 9.28
C MET A 1 15.48 11.37 9.13
N ASN A 2 14.37 10.93 8.54
CA ASN A 2 14.10 9.51 8.44
C ASN A 2 14.71 8.95 7.16
N ASN A 3 15.78 8.20 7.30
CA ASN A 3 16.36 7.45 6.18
C ASN A 3 15.77 6.06 6.18
N LEU A 4 14.45 6.01 5.96
CA LEU A 4 13.75 4.74 5.94
C LEU A 4 14.04 4.00 4.64
N GLU A 5 14.25 2.70 4.76
CA GLU A 5 14.41 1.81 3.62
C GLU A 5 13.05 1.24 3.23
N LEU A 6 12.68 1.36 1.97
CA LEU A 6 11.43 0.83 1.47
C LEU A 6 11.53 -0.67 1.27
N GLU A 7 10.58 -1.41 1.83
CA GLU A 7 10.46 -2.85 1.63
C GLU A 7 9.04 -3.15 1.18
N ILE A 8 8.90 -3.87 0.09
CA ILE A 8 7.59 -4.28 -0.42
C ILE A 8 7.50 -5.79 -0.27
N THR A 9 6.52 -6.27 0.51
CA THR A 9 6.38 -7.71 0.76
C THR A 9 5.94 -8.43 -0.51
N SER A 10 6.17 -9.76 -0.52
CA SER A 10 5.71 -10.60 -1.64
C SER A 10 4.21 -10.50 -1.83
N LYS A 11 3.45 -10.43 -0.75
CA LYS A 11 1.99 -10.30 -0.82
C LYS A 11 1.59 -8.97 -1.47
N ALA A 12 2.27 -7.88 -1.11
CA ALA A 12 1.99 -6.57 -1.69
C ALA A 12 2.33 -6.55 -3.18
N TYR A 13 3.44 -7.13 -3.58
CA TYR A 13 3.79 -7.26 -5.00
C TYR A 13 2.73 -8.04 -5.76
N ASN A 14 2.28 -9.16 -5.19
CA ASN A 14 1.24 -9.98 -5.80
C ASN A 14 -0.07 -9.19 -5.93
N ASP A 15 -0.43 -8.43 -4.89
CA ASP A 15 -1.62 -7.57 -4.92
C ASP A 15 -1.54 -6.58 -6.08
N MET A 16 -0.40 -5.92 -6.23
CA MET A 16 -0.18 -4.93 -7.29
C MET A 16 -0.23 -5.56 -8.67
N GLU A 17 0.35 -6.75 -8.81
CA GLU A 17 0.34 -7.47 -10.08
C GLU A 17 -1.09 -7.84 -10.49
N ILE A 18 -1.89 -8.32 -9.56
CA ILE A 18 -3.29 -8.66 -9.82
C ILE A 18 -4.07 -7.40 -10.25
N ILE A 19 -3.86 -6.28 -9.55
CA ILE A 19 -4.51 -5.02 -9.90
C ILE A 19 -4.10 -4.57 -11.30
N SER A 20 -2.80 -4.64 -11.58
CA SER A 20 -2.25 -4.25 -12.88
C SER A 20 -2.85 -5.08 -14.01
N GLU A 21 -2.89 -6.40 -13.84
CA GLU A 21 -3.45 -7.30 -14.84
C GLU A 21 -4.93 -7.02 -15.09
N PHE A 22 -5.67 -6.76 -14.02
CA PHE A 22 -7.09 -6.46 -14.12
C PHE A 22 -7.34 -5.18 -14.94
N ILE A 23 -6.59 -4.12 -14.64
CA ILE A 23 -6.72 -2.85 -15.35
C ILE A 23 -6.27 -3.00 -16.81
N ALA A 24 -5.19 -3.75 -17.04
CA ALA A 24 -4.60 -3.90 -18.37
C ALA A 24 -5.52 -4.63 -19.35
N LYS A 25 -6.49 -5.38 -18.87
CA LYS A 25 -7.49 -6.02 -19.74
C LYS A 25 -8.20 -4.98 -20.59
N ASP A 26 -8.47 -3.81 -20.01
CA ASP A 26 -9.17 -2.74 -20.72
C ASP A 26 -8.22 -1.68 -21.24
N ASN A 27 -7.14 -1.41 -20.51
CA ASN A 27 -6.26 -0.29 -20.85
C ASN A 27 -4.87 -0.48 -20.24
N LYS A 28 -3.91 -0.88 -21.05
CA LYS A 28 -2.53 -1.11 -20.61
C LYS A 28 -1.87 0.17 -20.09
N SER A 29 -2.17 1.30 -20.72
CA SER A 29 -1.62 2.59 -20.31
C SER A 29 -2.12 2.96 -18.91
N ALA A 30 -3.40 2.72 -18.63
CA ALA A 30 -3.96 2.98 -17.32
C ALA A 30 -3.33 2.10 -16.23
N ALA A 31 -3.04 0.83 -16.56
CA ALA A 31 -2.36 -0.07 -15.65
C ALA A 31 -0.98 0.46 -15.27
N SER A 32 -0.21 0.90 -16.26
CA SER A 32 1.13 1.47 -16.03
C SER A 32 1.07 2.73 -15.16
N LYS A 33 0.09 3.60 -15.43
CA LYS A 33 -0.10 4.82 -14.64
C LYS A 33 -0.44 4.49 -13.20
N MET A 34 -1.26 3.46 -12.97
CA MET A 34 -1.63 3.06 -11.62
C MET A 34 -0.43 2.54 -10.84
N MET A 35 0.42 1.74 -11.49
CA MET A 35 1.63 1.21 -10.84
C MET A 35 2.58 2.36 -10.48
N ARG A 36 2.76 3.33 -11.39
CA ARG A 36 3.58 4.51 -11.07
C ARG A 36 3.01 5.30 -9.89
N LEU A 37 1.68 5.39 -9.81
CA LEU A 37 1.04 6.08 -8.69
C LEU A 37 1.31 5.37 -7.37
N PHE A 38 1.25 4.04 -7.35
CA PHE A 38 1.58 3.28 -6.14
C PHE A 38 3.02 3.55 -5.69
N TYR A 39 3.98 3.48 -6.59
CA TYR A 39 5.38 3.73 -6.24
C TYR A 39 5.60 5.17 -5.78
N LYS A 40 4.95 6.12 -6.42
CA LYS A 40 5.02 7.52 -6.01
C LYS A 40 4.44 7.71 -4.60
N THR A 41 3.36 6.99 -4.31
CA THR A 41 2.74 7.01 -2.98
C THR A 41 3.70 6.44 -1.93
N PHE A 42 4.40 5.34 -2.26
CA PHE A 42 5.40 4.77 -1.35
C PHE A 42 6.53 5.76 -1.07
N GLU A 43 6.96 6.51 -2.08
CA GLU A 43 7.96 7.57 -1.88
C GLU A 43 7.44 8.64 -0.93
N THR A 44 6.16 8.97 -1.03
CA THR A 44 5.53 9.92 -0.11
C THR A 44 5.58 9.40 1.32
N PHE A 45 5.34 8.11 1.53
CA PHE A 45 5.45 7.50 2.86
C PHE A 45 6.87 7.63 3.42
N LEU A 46 7.90 7.49 2.57
CA LEU A 46 9.27 7.62 3.02
C LEU A 46 9.57 9.03 3.51
N LYS A 47 8.95 10.04 2.92
CA LYS A 47 9.10 11.44 3.33
C LYS A 47 8.20 11.80 4.50
N HIS A 48 7.03 11.20 4.56
CA HIS A 48 6.00 11.49 5.59
C HIS A 48 5.45 10.17 6.14
N PRO A 49 6.25 9.45 6.95
CA PRO A 49 5.88 8.09 7.38
C PRO A 49 4.57 7.99 8.16
N ASN A 50 4.14 9.08 8.78
CA ASN A 50 2.93 9.08 9.59
C ASN A 50 1.71 9.61 8.87
N ILE A 51 1.77 9.71 7.54
CA ILE A 51 0.64 10.22 6.74
C ILE A 51 -0.55 9.24 6.77
N GLY A 52 -0.29 7.94 6.93
CA GLY A 52 -1.34 6.95 7.06
C GLY A 52 -2.04 7.02 8.41
N THR A 53 -3.20 6.40 8.49
CA THR A 53 -4.05 6.41 9.67
C THR A 53 -4.03 5.06 10.37
N SER A 54 -3.92 5.07 11.70
CA SER A 54 -4.09 3.85 12.50
C SER A 54 -5.58 3.57 12.68
N ARG A 55 -5.96 2.31 12.57
CA ARG A 55 -7.35 1.90 12.71
C ARG A 55 -7.46 0.74 13.71
N PRO A 56 -7.40 1.05 15.02
CA PRO A 56 -7.51 0.00 16.05
C PRO A 56 -8.84 -0.71 16.03
N ASP A 57 -9.86 -0.13 15.42
CA ASP A 57 -11.16 -0.76 15.21
C ASP A 57 -11.13 -1.88 14.17
N PHE A 58 -10.09 -1.92 13.32
CA PHE A 58 -9.94 -2.95 12.30
C PHE A 58 -8.99 -4.06 12.70
N THR A 59 -7.94 -3.73 13.45
CA THR A 59 -6.89 -4.69 13.75
C THR A 59 -6.10 -4.26 14.98
N TYR A 60 -5.58 -5.24 15.71
CA TYR A 60 -4.64 -4.99 16.82
C TYR A 60 -3.22 -4.78 16.32
N MET A 61 -2.96 -5.02 15.05
CA MET A 61 -1.63 -4.85 14.48
C MET A 61 -1.25 -3.38 14.42
N ASP A 62 0.01 -3.09 14.65
CA ASP A 62 0.54 -1.73 14.54
C ASP A 62 0.82 -1.42 13.08
N VAL A 63 -0.22 -1.07 12.36
CA VAL A 63 -0.17 -0.77 10.94
C VAL A 63 -0.87 0.55 10.64
N LYS A 64 -0.53 1.12 9.47
CA LYS A 64 -1.15 2.35 8.98
C LYS A 64 -1.87 2.07 7.68
N PHE A 65 -2.94 2.79 7.45
CA PHE A 65 -3.79 2.66 6.27
C PHE A 65 -3.80 3.95 5.48
N TYR A 66 -3.74 3.85 4.17
CA TYR A 66 -3.78 5.00 3.29
C TYR A 66 -4.57 4.67 2.02
N VAL A 67 -5.60 5.48 1.73
CA VAL A 67 -6.48 5.26 0.58
C VAL A 67 -5.92 5.98 -0.64
N VAL A 68 -5.84 5.27 -1.77
CA VAL A 68 -5.40 5.81 -3.05
C VAL A 68 -6.56 5.75 -4.03
N LYS A 69 -6.94 6.90 -4.59
CA LYS A 69 -8.00 7.02 -5.60
C LYS A 69 -9.31 6.36 -5.20
N LYS A 70 -9.65 6.38 -3.92
CA LYS A 70 -10.89 5.82 -3.35
C LYS A 70 -11.03 4.31 -3.48
N ASN A 71 -10.32 3.68 -4.43
CA ASN A 71 -10.51 2.25 -4.74
C ASN A 71 -9.47 1.34 -4.12
N TYR A 72 -8.35 1.88 -3.66
CA TYR A 72 -7.24 1.06 -3.19
C TYR A 72 -6.81 1.48 -1.80
N LEU A 73 -6.47 0.49 -0.99
CA LEU A 73 -6.04 0.70 0.38
C LEU A 73 -4.64 0.11 0.54
N ILE A 74 -3.69 0.97 0.88
CA ILE A 74 -2.33 0.52 1.15
C ILE A 74 -2.18 0.34 2.64
N VAL A 75 -1.68 -0.83 3.06
CA VAL A 75 -1.41 -1.15 4.45
C VAL A 75 0.10 -1.23 4.62
N TYR A 76 0.65 -0.45 5.53
CA TYR A 76 2.09 -0.42 5.77
C TYR A 76 2.40 -0.26 7.25
N ARG A 77 3.66 -0.52 7.62
CA ARG A 77 4.13 -0.26 8.97
C ARG A 77 5.59 0.17 8.95
N ILE A 78 5.98 0.86 10.02
CA ILE A 78 7.36 1.29 10.21
C ILE A 78 8.00 0.34 11.21
N ILE A 79 9.18 -0.20 10.88
CA ILE A 79 9.88 -1.17 11.70
C ILE A 79 11.18 -0.58 12.21
N ASP A 80 11.27 -0.45 13.54
CA ASP A 80 12.47 0.03 14.25
C ASP A 80 12.98 1.38 13.75
N ASN A 81 12.11 2.22 13.20
CA ASN A 81 12.46 3.50 12.60
C ASN A 81 13.50 3.37 11.47
N LYS A 82 13.63 2.18 10.89
CA LYS A 82 14.62 1.89 9.83
C LYS A 82 14.00 1.49 8.52
N LYS A 83 12.87 0.77 8.57
CA LYS A 83 12.20 0.27 7.38
C LYS A 83 10.76 0.70 7.33
N LEU A 84 10.28 0.99 6.12
CA LEU A 84 8.87 1.17 5.86
C LEU A 84 8.45 -0.01 4.99
N ARG A 85 7.63 -0.88 5.56
CA ARG A 85 7.22 -2.14 4.92
C ARG A 85 5.80 -2.02 4.39
N ILE A 86 5.64 -2.20 3.09
CA ILE A 86 4.31 -2.26 2.46
C ILE A 86 3.80 -3.68 2.63
N LEU A 87 2.76 -3.85 3.42
CA LEU A 87 2.21 -5.17 3.75
C LEU A 87 1.22 -5.66 2.73
N ARG A 88 0.30 -4.81 2.31
CA ARG A 88 -0.74 -5.15 1.35
C ARG A 88 -1.14 -3.94 0.52
N VAL A 89 -1.64 -4.21 -0.67
CA VAL A 89 -2.35 -3.23 -1.50
C VAL A 89 -3.70 -3.86 -1.83
N LEU A 90 -4.74 -3.41 -1.15
CA LEU A 90 -6.06 -4.02 -1.22
C LEU A 90 -7.03 -3.14 -1.98
N THR A 91 -8.08 -3.73 -2.53
CA THR A 91 -9.20 -2.95 -3.02
C THR A 91 -10.09 -2.61 -1.83
N THR A 92 -10.82 -1.50 -1.91
CA THR A 92 -11.67 -1.07 -0.80
C THR A 92 -12.91 -1.97 -0.63
N TYR A 93 -13.11 -2.92 -1.54
CA TYR A 93 -14.20 -3.87 -1.44
C TYR A 93 -13.83 -5.13 -0.65
N GLN A 94 -12.55 -5.34 -0.37
CA GLN A 94 -12.08 -6.51 0.35
C GLN A 94 -12.32 -6.32 1.85
N ASP A 95 -12.54 -7.44 2.55
CA ASP A 95 -12.60 -7.43 4.01
C ASP A 95 -11.19 -7.27 4.55
N VAL A 96 -10.87 -6.06 4.97
CA VAL A 96 -9.54 -5.72 5.46
C VAL A 96 -9.12 -6.57 6.65
N CYS A 97 -10.05 -6.83 7.55
CA CYS A 97 -9.75 -7.63 8.75
C CYS A 97 -9.33 -9.06 8.39
N SER A 98 -9.99 -9.66 7.40
CA SER A 98 -9.66 -11.01 6.95
C SER A 98 -8.34 -11.05 6.17
N GLU A 99 -8.01 -9.98 5.47
CA GLU A 99 -6.82 -9.93 4.63
C GLU A 99 -5.53 -9.68 5.43
N LEU A 100 -5.65 -9.14 6.62
CA LEU A 100 -4.50 -8.89 7.49
C LEU A 100 -4.21 -10.07 8.40
#